data_ec0e336b221c3b884ca36e12f97fd71f
#
_entry.id   ec0e336b221c3b884ca36e12f97fd71f
#
_cell.length_a   1.000
_cell.length_b   1.000
_cell.length_c   1.000
_cell.angle_alpha   90.00
_cell.angle_beta   90.00
_cell.angle_gamma   90.00
#
_symmetry.space_group_name_H-M   'P 1'
#
loop_
_entity.id
_entity.type
_entity.pdbx_description
1 polymer ?
#
loop_
_entity_poly.entity_id
_entity_poly.type
_entity_poly.pdbx_seq_one_letter_code
_entity_poly.pdbx_strand_id
1 'polypeptide(L)'
;TTLLLEQQPAVFLLASATLRFPAQFSTEVIDPLRSQGDYATEDLITTVPSATVVASGLVKGIIALDGLNAPMQETVSEMLADLREAEAAADAQGLAFLPKAIYVCNTNMVADDAGMSDDPKQVFEQRQAPPILIWRYLTEQCGIPADQVAVYADLKTHKDFPLPLDFNLYTGGDNDYEEFVAGDYRHIIFNQTLQEGWDDPSVYFAYVDKSMDSTVQIAQIIGRVLRQPGATHYEADRLNTAHFYVRVDRNDAFSQVVEDVRNGLGGNAPEVRILTSPPGTEDPKNLEPKETRTVPRTGVDNRAAAEPVEKVLAKVHDYTGDTVNTKGEGRRRTVQQAIGSNEAVDTDWVQFEQSNRVNARWVFRREVSRRYRPALTVIDTDGAKFDAKVGVGSSAYQSLADNAAEAVDEYLRHAVIKQLKPRPYEIGSTLVRTSSMETFKNSLHEGYDGLNDLELKFARALDETGLPWARNRSQTGYKIPLVTLGPTVWFFPDFIVWSGVDVICVDTKASFIIEPEARRKLLSIEPHKDVPTRVKVKLVTTGTWRTDGTQDSKDGYSIWALGSGQSLRALPFEDLDALANSFLPSNSN
;
A
#
# COMPACT_ATOMS: atom_id res chain seq x y z
N THR A 1 -3.05 26.02 15.73
CA THR A 1 -4.12 25.42 16.55
C THR A 1 -5.01 26.51 17.15
N THR A 2 -4.44 27.56 17.76
CA THR A 2 -5.18 28.67 18.39
C THR A 2 -6.10 29.37 17.39
N LEU A 3 -5.60 29.67 16.18
CA LEU A 3 -6.36 30.32 15.11
C LEU A 3 -7.55 29.47 14.63
N LEU A 4 -7.39 28.13 14.61
CA LEU A 4 -8.47 27.20 14.24
C LEU A 4 -9.53 27.11 15.34
N LEU A 5 -9.16 27.22 16.61
CA LEU A 5 -10.09 27.25 17.76
C LEU A 5 -10.91 28.53 17.80
N GLU A 6 -10.32 29.67 17.40
CA GLU A 6 -11.01 30.94 17.27
C GLU A 6 -12.16 30.95 16.26
N GLN A 7 -12.04 30.07 15.21
CA GLN A 7 -13.10 29.90 14.21
C GLN A 7 -14.31 29.10 14.73
N GLN A 8 -14.25 28.54 15.95
CA GLN A 8 -15.30 27.73 16.56
C GLN A 8 -15.87 26.65 15.61
N PRO A 9 -15.03 25.80 14.99
CA PRO A 9 -15.54 24.80 14.06
C PRO A 9 -16.43 23.79 14.79
N ALA A 10 -17.47 23.33 14.12
CA ALA A 10 -18.36 22.30 14.66
C ALA A 10 -17.66 20.94 14.83
N VAL A 11 -16.61 20.68 14.06
CA VAL A 11 -15.84 19.43 14.08
C VAL A 11 -14.36 19.74 13.81
N PHE A 12 -13.49 19.12 14.57
CA PHE A 12 -12.04 19.04 14.31
C PHE A 12 -11.69 17.69 13.72
N LEU A 13 -11.12 17.68 12.53
CA LEU A 13 -10.53 16.49 11.94
C LEU A 13 -9.01 16.67 11.89
N LEU A 14 -8.28 15.86 12.67
CA LEU A 14 -6.83 15.82 12.64
C LEU A 14 -6.39 14.60 11.82
N ALA A 15 -5.65 14.83 10.75
CA ALA A 15 -5.06 13.77 9.95
C ALA A 15 -3.54 13.78 10.09
N SER A 16 -2.94 12.61 10.36
CA SER A 16 -1.50 12.45 10.46
C SER A 16 -1.10 11.05 10.00
N ALA A 17 0.01 10.94 9.28
CA ALA A 17 0.59 9.65 8.94
C ALA A 17 1.19 8.94 10.17
N THR A 18 1.63 9.71 11.17
CA THR A 18 2.14 9.22 12.45
C THR A 18 1.41 9.92 13.57
N LEU A 19 0.48 9.22 14.20
CA LEU A 19 -0.29 9.76 15.29
C LEU A 19 0.59 9.83 16.56
N ARG A 20 1.17 10.98 16.81
CA ARG A 20 1.84 11.30 18.07
C ARG A 20 1.09 12.44 18.73
N PHE A 21 0.29 12.12 19.72
CA PHE A 21 -0.32 13.16 20.53
C PHE A 21 0.75 13.80 21.43
N PRO A 22 0.82 15.14 21.49
CA PRO A 22 1.52 15.80 22.59
C PRO A 22 0.98 15.26 23.91
N ALA A 23 1.85 15.05 24.89
CA ALA A 23 1.44 14.49 26.19
C ALA A 23 0.29 15.29 26.83
N GLN A 24 0.34 16.61 26.70
CA GLN A 24 -0.70 17.50 27.17
C GLN A 24 -2.06 17.25 26.47
N PHE A 25 -2.07 17.00 25.15
CA PHE A 25 -3.31 16.71 24.42
C PHE A 25 -3.89 15.35 24.84
N SER A 26 -3.05 14.35 25.07
CA SER A 26 -3.50 13.05 25.59
C SER A 26 -4.16 13.22 26.96
N THR A 27 -3.49 13.90 27.89
CA THR A 27 -3.95 14.05 29.28
C THR A 27 -5.18 14.97 29.38
N GLU A 28 -5.23 16.03 28.60
CA GLU A 28 -6.29 17.05 28.74
C GLU A 28 -7.51 16.81 27.85
N VAL A 29 -7.37 16.06 26.78
CA VAL A 29 -8.45 15.83 25.81
C VAL A 29 -8.82 14.36 25.69
N ILE A 30 -7.86 13.49 25.32
CA ILE A 30 -8.16 12.09 25.02
C ILE A 30 -8.57 11.30 26.26
N ASP A 31 -7.77 11.39 27.34
CA ASP A 31 -8.03 10.62 28.56
C ASP A 31 -9.35 11.03 29.24
N PRO A 32 -9.71 12.32 29.33
CA PRO A 32 -11.02 12.72 29.80
C PRO A 32 -12.18 12.28 28.92
N LEU A 33 -12.02 12.31 27.58
CA LEU A 33 -13.05 11.80 26.66
C LEU A 33 -13.32 10.31 26.86
N ARG A 34 -12.26 9.53 27.10
CA ARG A 34 -12.37 8.10 27.44
C ARG A 34 -12.99 7.85 28.80
N SER A 35 -12.51 8.55 29.83
CA SER A 35 -12.88 8.27 31.23
C SER A 35 -14.18 8.91 31.68
N GLN A 36 -14.54 10.05 31.12
CA GLN A 36 -15.72 10.84 31.52
C GLN A 36 -16.79 10.90 30.44
N GLY A 37 -16.39 10.81 29.16
CA GLY A 37 -17.29 10.84 28.01
C GLY A 37 -17.71 9.49 27.50
N ASP A 38 -17.17 8.40 28.05
CA ASP A 38 -17.43 7.00 27.64
C ASP A 38 -17.15 6.74 26.14
N TYR A 39 -16.20 7.49 25.56
CA TYR A 39 -15.78 7.27 24.18
C TYR A 39 -14.75 6.13 24.11
N ALA A 40 -15.02 5.15 23.25
CA ALA A 40 -14.02 4.15 22.90
C ALA A 40 -12.88 4.77 22.06
N THR A 41 -11.74 4.11 22.00
CA THR A 41 -10.60 4.56 21.17
C THR A 41 -11.01 4.68 19.70
N GLU A 42 -11.82 3.75 19.21
CA GLU A 42 -12.33 3.68 17.84
C GLU A 42 -13.28 4.83 17.50
N ASP A 43 -13.89 5.46 18.50
CA ASP A 43 -14.76 6.63 18.31
C ASP A 43 -13.94 7.92 18.15
N LEU A 44 -12.74 7.97 18.74
CA LEU A 44 -11.85 9.12 18.74
C LEU A 44 -10.78 9.07 17.67
N ILE A 45 -10.31 7.85 17.34
CA ILE A 45 -9.16 7.62 16.47
C ILE A 45 -9.54 6.56 15.44
N THR A 46 -9.49 6.95 14.17
CA THR A 46 -9.58 6.00 13.06
C THR A 46 -8.19 5.74 12.51
N THR A 47 -7.73 4.48 12.57
CA THR A 47 -6.47 4.07 11.96
C THR A 47 -6.74 3.24 10.71
N VAL A 48 -5.97 3.49 9.66
CA VAL A 48 -5.95 2.64 8.48
C VAL A 48 -4.73 1.73 8.58
N PRO A 49 -4.90 0.41 8.68
CA PRO A 49 -3.76 -0.51 8.73
C PRO A 49 -2.87 -0.37 7.50
N SER A 50 -1.54 -0.41 7.68
CA SER A 50 -0.58 -0.31 6.57
C SER A 50 -0.77 -1.41 5.52
N ALA A 51 -1.12 -2.63 5.94
CA ALA A 51 -1.50 -3.71 5.04
C ALA A 51 -2.62 -3.31 4.07
N THR A 52 -3.64 -2.63 4.57
CA THR A 52 -4.75 -2.14 3.74
C THR A 52 -4.27 -1.07 2.75
N VAL A 53 -3.37 -0.19 3.16
CA VAL A 53 -2.80 0.86 2.30
C VAL A 53 -1.97 0.23 1.18
N VAL A 54 -1.08 -0.71 1.50
CA VAL A 54 -0.28 -1.43 0.49
C VAL A 54 -1.19 -2.24 -0.44
N ALA A 55 -2.08 -3.07 0.12
CA ALA A 55 -2.96 -3.93 -0.68
C ALA A 55 -3.93 -3.16 -1.58
N SER A 56 -4.29 -1.91 -1.21
CA SER A 56 -5.11 -1.03 -2.06
C SER A 56 -4.36 -0.45 -3.25
N GLY A 57 -3.03 -0.56 -3.29
CA GLY A 57 -2.19 -0.01 -4.33
C GLY A 57 -1.88 1.49 -4.18
N LEU A 58 -2.17 2.09 -3.04
CA LEU A 58 -1.84 3.51 -2.78
C LEU A 58 -0.34 3.76 -2.69
N VAL A 59 0.40 2.74 -2.28
CA VAL A 59 1.86 2.78 -2.18
C VAL A 59 2.48 1.57 -2.86
N LYS A 60 3.73 1.73 -3.29
CA LYS A 60 4.57 0.64 -3.79
C LYS A 60 4.82 -0.37 -2.67
N GLY A 61 4.78 -1.66 -2.99
CA GLY A 61 4.92 -2.74 -2.01
C GLY A 61 6.37 -3.15 -1.76
N ILE A 62 7.32 -2.59 -2.53
CA ILE A 62 8.74 -2.94 -2.47
C ILE A 62 9.57 -1.68 -2.36
N ILE A 63 10.59 -1.70 -1.51
CA ILE A 63 11.68 -0.73 -1.45
C ILE A 63 12.96 -1.47 -1.76
N ALA A 64 13.68 -1.06 -2.80
CA ALA A 64 15.03 -1.48 -3.11
C ALA A 64 16.00 -0.39 -2.64
N LEU A 65 16.94 -0.76 -1.76
CA LEU A 65 17.96 0.14 -1.21
C LEU A 65 19.32 -0.40 -1.61
N ASP A 66 19.99 0.29 -2.52
CA ASP A 66 21.29 -0.07 -3.04
C ASP A 66 22.34 0.89 -2.50
N GLY A 67 23.27 0.37 -1.71
CA GLY A 67 24.38 1.10 -1.14
C GLY A 67 25.59 1.04 -2.07
N LEU A 68 26.06 2.19 -2.56
CA LEU A 68 27.16 2.24 -3.50
C LEU A 68 28.34 3.07 -2.93
N ASN A 69 29.52 2.45 -2.91
CA ASN A 69 30.78 3.14 -2.65
C ASN A 69 31.46 3.42 -4.00
N ALA A 70 30.83 4.25 -4.81
CA ALA A 70 31.25 4.60 -6.15
C ALA A 70 31.13 6.11 -6.39
N PRO A 71 31.82 6.66 -7.40
CA PRO A 71 31.59 8.04 -7.82
C PRO A 71 30.12 8.30 -8.19
N MET A 72 29.69 9.56 -8.06
CA MET A 72 28.34 10.01 -8.43
C MET A 72 27.95 9.55 -9.84
N GLN A 73 28.88 9.66 -10.79
CA GLN A 73 28.65 9.32 -12.19
C GLN A 73 28.31 7.84 -12.39
N GLU A 74 29.00 6.95 -11.71
CA GLU A 74 28.75 5.51 -11.79
C GLU A 74 27.40 5.17 -11.17
N THR A 75 27.12 5.67 -9.96
CA THR A 75 25.84 5.47 -9.27
C THR A 75 24.65 5.98 -10.09
N VAL A 76 24.76 7.19 -10.65
CA VAL A 76 23.69 7.77 -11.48
C VAL A 76 23.54 7.01 -12.80
N SER A 77 24.64 6.53 -13.40
CA SER A 77 24.59 5.72 -14.64
C SER A 77 23.82 4.42 -14.44
N GLU A 78 24.07 3.74 -13.31
CA GLU A 78 23.38 2.52 -12.93
C GLU A 78 21.87 2.77 -12.71
N MET A 79 21.54 3.79 -11.92
CA MET A 79 20.15 4.20 -11.73
C MET A 79 19.43 4.53 -13.04
N LEU A 80 20.12 5.21 -13.99
CA LEU A 80 19.54 5.53 -15.30
C LEU A 80 19.32 4.29 -16.18
N ALA A 81 20.14 3.25 -16.03
CA ALA A 81 19.92 1.99 -16.73
C ALA A 81 18.62 1.32 -16.24
N ASP A 82 18.42 1.25 -14.93
CA ASP A 82 17.22 0.68 -14.33
C ASP A 82 15.96 1.53 -14.59
N LEU A 83 16.11 2.86 -14.65
CA LEU A 83 15.02 3.76 -15.04
C LEU A 83 14.53 3.45 -16.45
N ARG A 84 15.44 3.26 -17.43
CA ARG A 84 15.06 2.90 -18.81
C ARG A 84 14.32 1.57 -18.89
N GLU A 85 14.71 0.59 -18.07
CA GLU A 85 14.01 -0.69 -18.01
C GLU A 85 12.61 -0.55 -17.40
N ALA A 86 12.45 0.32 -16.39
CA ALA A 86 11.14 0.64 -15.83
C ALA A 86 10.23 1.39 -16.81
N GLU A 87 10.82 2.31 -17.59
CA GLU A 87 10.12 3.00 -18.69
C GLU A 87 9.63 2.01 -19.74
N ALA A 88 10.49 1.09 -20.18
CA ALA A 88 10.13 0.06 -21.13
C ALA A 88 9.01 -0.85 -20.59
N ALA A 89 9.03 -1.19 -19.29
CA ALA A 89 7.98 -1.96 -18.65
C ALA A 89 6.64 -1.18 -18.58
N ALA A 90 6.69 0.13 -18.34
CA ALA A 90 5.51 0.98 -18.32
C ALA A 90 4.89 1.12 -19.72
N ASP A 91 5.73 1.32 -20.75
CA ASP A 91 5.31 1.41 -22.14
C ASP A 91 4.69 0.08 -22.63
N ALA A 92 5.32 -1.05 -22.33
CA ALA A 92 4.81 -2.39 -22.67
C ALA A 92 3.42 -2.67 -22.07
N GLN A 93 3.11 -2.10 -20.90
CA GLN A 93 1.80 -2.19 -20.26
C GLN A 93 0.82 -1.08 -20.71
N GLY A 94 1.25 -0.16 -21.58
CA GLY A 94 0.44 0.95 -22.09
C GLY A 94 0.01 1.92 -20.99
N LEU A 95 0.88 2.19 -20.01
CA LEU A 95 0.57 3.08 -18.90
C LEU A 95 0.60 4.55 -19.34
N ALA A 96 -0.24 5.37 -18.73
CA ALA A 96 -0.37 6.79 -19.06
C ALA A 96 0.74 7.67 -18.43
N PHE A 97 1.70 7.10 -17.74
CA PHE A 97 2.83 7.81 -17.13
C PHE A 97 4.14 7.11 -17.45
N LEU A 98 5.23 7.84 -17.32
CA LEU A 98 6.59 7.27 -17.36
C LEU A 98 7.24 7.44 -15.98
N PRO A 99 8.01 6.43 -15.49
CA PRO A 99 8.80 6.55 -14.29
C PRO A 99 9.75 7.76 -14.31
N LYS A 100 9.87 8.44 -13.17
CA LYS A 100 10.73 9.62 -12.98
C LYS A 100 11.81 9.35 -11.95
N ALA A 101 12.90 10.13 -12.02
CA ALA A 101 14.02 10.08 -11.09
C ALA A 101 14.20 11.38 -10.32
N ILE A 102 14.57 11.26 -9.06
CA ILE A 102 14.96 12.38 -8.21
C ILE A 102 16.42 12.23 -7.77
N TYR A 103 17.08 13.37 -7.59
CA TYR A 103 18.48 13.45 -7.19
C TYR A 103 18.59 14.34 -5.96
N VAL A 104 18.87 13.74 -4.82
CA VAL A 104 18.92 14.44 -3.53
C VAL A 104 20.36 14.71 -3.16
N CYS A 105 20.72 15.98 -3.00
CA CYS A 105 22.08 16.39 -2.69
C CYS A 105 22.11 17.69 -1.86
N ASN A 106 23.26 17.99 -1.28
CA ASN A 106 23.51 19.32 -0.72
C ASN A 106 23.68 20.37 -1.83
N THR A 107 23.38 21.62 -1.53
CA THR A 107 23.34 22.67 -2.56
C THR A 107 24.71 23.27 -2.88
N ASN A 108 25.48 23.63 -1.85
CA ASN A 108 26.66 24.51 -2.01
C ASN A 108 27.96 23.89 -1.49
N MET A 109 27.96 22.61 -1.11
CA MET A 109 29.16 21.90 -0.61
C MET A 109 29.51 20.73 -1.51
N VAL A 110 30.78 20.51 -1.73
CA VAL A 110 31.29 19.35 -2.44
C VAL A 110 31.43 18.19 -1.44
N ALA A 111 30.86 17.04 -1.74
CA ALA A 111 30.75 15.92 -0.82
C ALA A 111 32.11 15.29 -0.40
N ASP A 112 33.14 15.42 -1.22
CA ASP A 112 34.41 14.70 -1.04
C ASP A 112 35.49 15.51 -0.31
N ASP A 113 35.26 16.81 -0.07
CA ASP A 113 36.25 17.71 0.56
C ASP A 113 35.54 18.53 1.65
N ALA A 114 35.67 18.07 2.90
CA ALA A 114 35.11 18.79 4.05
C ALA A 114 35.74 20.21 4.15
N GLY A 115 35.09 21.18 3.56
CA GLY A 115 35.51 22.58 3.57
C GLY A 115 35.56 23.28 2.22
N MET A 116 35.46 22.61 1.10
CA MET A 116 35.30 23.26 -0.20
C MET A 116 33.84 23.65 -0.43
N SER A 117 33.56 24.94 -0.48
CA SER A 117 32.29 25.49 -0.91
C SER A 117 32.35 25.88 -2.38
N ASP A 118 31.24 25.68 -3.10
CA ASP A 118 31.09 26.18 -4.46
C ASP A 118 31.24 27.73 -4.52
N ASP A 119 31.94 28.25 -5.52
CA ASP A 119 32.09 29.70 -5.73
C ASP A 119 31.17 30.17 -6.86
N PRO A 120 30.11 30.94 -6.57
CA PRO A 120 29.19 31.46 -7.58
C PRO A 120 29.83 32.49 -8.55
N LYS A 121 31.05 32.92 -8.30
CA LYS A 121 31.81 33.83 -9.17
C LYS A 121 32.71 33.11 -10.18
N GLN A 122 32.50 31.82 -10.37
CA GLN A 122 33.15 31.03 -11.42
C GLN A 122 32.23 30.86 -12.62
N VAL A 123 32.80 30.63 -13.79
CA VAL A 123 32.05 30.24 -14.97
C VAL A 123 31.39 28.90 -14.75
N PHE A 124 30.25 28.67 -15.36
CA PHE A 124 29.38 27.50 -15.09
C PHE A 124 30.12 26.15 -15.17
N GLU A 125 31.02 26.02 -16.14
CA GLU A 125 31.83 24.82 -16.37
C GLU A 125 32.82 24.52 -15.22
N GLN A 126 33.14 25.51 -14.40
CA GLN A 126 34.07 25.38 -13.26
C GLN A 126 33.34 25.28 -11.92
N ARG A 127 32.02 25.47 -11.90
CA ARG A 127 31.19 25.37 -10.70
C ARG A 127 31.21 23.93 -10.15
N GLN A 128 31.22 23.81 -8.82
CA GLN A 128 31.36 22.54 -8.12
C GLN A 128 30.14 22.21 -7.23
N ALA A 129 29.09 23.03 -7.28
CA ALA A 129 27.87 22.73 -6.55
C ALA A 129 27.28 21.37 -6.99
N PRO A 130 26.95 20.47 -6.09
CA PRO A 130 26.39 19.15 -6.43
C PRO A 130 25.22 19.20 -7.42
N PRO A 131 24.23 20.11 -7.32
CA PRO A 131 23.18 20.22 -8.32
C PRO A 131 23.70 20.54 -9.73
N ILE A 132 24.74 21.37 -9.85
CA ILE A 132 25.34 21.69 -11.15
C ILE A 132 26.10 20.48 -11.68
N LEU A 133 26.87 19.79 -10.85
CA LEU A 133 27.61 18.59 -11.26
C LEU A 133 26.68 17.48 -11.76
N ILE A 134 25.55 17.25 -11.06
CA ILE A 134 24.55 16.28 -11.47
C ILE A 134 23.88 16.72 -12.78
N TRP A 135 23.46 17.99 -12.88
CA TRP A 135 22.82 18.52 -14.09
C TRP A 135 23.72 18.36 -15.31
N ARG A 136 24.99 18.75 -15.17
CA ARG A 136 26.00 18.63 -16.26
C ARG A 136 26.23 17.18 -16.64
N TYR A 137 26.30 16.29 -15.67
CA TYR A 137 26.44 14.86 -15.94
C TYR A 137 25.23 14.32 -16.74
N LEU A 138 24.01 14.65 -16.33
CA LEU A 138 22.79 14.23 -17.01
C LEU A 138 22.71 14.78 -18.44
N THR A 139 22.99 16.07 -18.64
CA THR A 139 22.80 16.72 -19.93
C THR A 139 23.99 16.55 -20.87
N GLU A 140 25.22 16.77 -20.38
CA GLU A 140 26.43 16.76 -21.20
C GLU A 140 26.97 15.35 -21.48
N GLN A 141 26.80 14.39 -20.52
CA GLN A 141 27.38 13.05 -20.65
C GLN A 141 26.33 11.98 -20.92
N CYS A 142 25.15 12.04 -20.25
CA CYS A 142 24.08 11.08 -20.48
C CYS A 142 23.15 11.48 -21.63
N GLY A 143 23.25 12.71 -22.17
CA GLY A 143 22.47 13.19 -23.29
C GLY A 143 20.98 13.40 -22.99
N ILE A 144 20.63 13.61 -21.72
CA ILE A 144 19.27 13.92 -21.32
C ILE A 144 18.95 15.37 -21.71
N PRO A 145 17.83 15.62 -22.42
CA PRO A 145 17.44 16.99 -22.78
C PRO A 145 17.29 17.89 -21.54
N ALA A 146 17.85 19.09 -21.59
CA ALA A 146 17.83 20.01 -20.45
C ALA A 146 16.40 20.44 -20.03
N ASP A 147 15.45 20.47 -20.96
CA ASP A 147 14.04 20.74 -20.71
C ASP A 147 13.34 19.65 -19.90
N GLN A 148 13.92 18.45 -19.79
CA GLN A 148 13.46 17.36 -18.93
C GLN A 148 14.08 17.38 -17.53
N VAL A 149 15.02 18.30 -17.26
CA VAL A 149 15.75 18.39 -15.98
C VAL A 149 15.36 19.66 -15.25
N ALA A 150 14.86 19.51 -14.02
CA ALA A 150 14.63 20.64 -13.11
C ALA A 150 15.61 20.60 -11.94
N VAL A 151 16.00 21.78 -11.48
CA VAL A 151 16.79 21.98 -10.25
C VAL A 151 15.94 22.79 -9.27
N TYR A 152 15.52 22.19 -8.17
CA TYR A 152 14.77 22.86 -7.11
C TYR A 152 15.67 22.98 -5.88
N ALA A 153 16.45 24.05 -5.80
CA ALA A 153 17.48 24.18 -4.78
C ALA A 153 17.82 25.65 -4.50
N ASP A 154 18.18 25.95 -3.25
CA ASP A 154 18.76 27.25 -2.87
C ASP A 154 20.21 27.36 -3.37
N LEU A 155 20.37 27.50 -4.68
CA LEU A 155 21.66 27.61 -5.34
C LEU A 155 22.12 29.07 -5.40
N LYS A 156 23.32 29.34 -4.89
CA LYS A 156 23.91 30.68 -4.99
C LYS A 156 24.24 31.04 -6.44
N THR A 157 23.76 32.18 -6.90
CA THR A 157 24.00 32.71 -8.24
C THR A 157 24.74 34.05 -8.19
N HIS A 158 25.38 34.44 -9.28
CA HIS A 158 26.03 35.73 -9.40
C HIS A 158 25.72 36.36 -10.77
N LYS A 159 25.34 37.63 -10.79
CA LYS A 159 24.88 38.34 -12.01
C LYS A 159 25.89 38.37 -13.17
N ASP A 160 27.18 38.41 -12.84
CA ASP A 160 28.25 38.46 -13.84
C ASP A 160 28.70 37.07 -14.33
N PHE A 161 28.16 36.00 -13.69
CA PHE A 161 28.39 34.59 -14.02
C PHE A 161 27.05 33.87 -14.07
N PRO A 162 26.19 34.18 -15.07
CA PRO A 162 24.87 33.62 -15.16
C PRO A 162 24.91 32.11 -15.42
N LEU A 163 23.87 31.41 -14.96
CA LEU A 163 23.62 30.04 -15.34
C LEU A 163 23.16 29.95 -16.80
N PRO A 164 23.33 28.81 -17.49
CA PRO A 164 22.75 28.58 -18.80
C PRO A 164 21.24 28.83 -18.84
N LEU A 165 20.72 29.28 -19.98
CA LEU A 165 19.30 29.60 -20.14
C LEU A 165 18.39 28.39 -20.02
N ASP A 166 18.91 27.21 -20.30
CA ASP A 166 18.27 25.91 -20.22
C ASP A 166 18.45 25.21 -18.86
N PHE A 167 19.11 25.88 -17.90
CA PHE A 167 19.23 25.42 -16.52
C PHE A 167 17.96 25.83 -15.73
N ASN A 168 16.95 24.98 -15.68
CA ASN A 168 15.66 25.27 -15.04
C ASN A 168 15.80 25.29 -13.51
N LEU A 169 16.12 26.46 -12.95
CA LEU A 169 16.34 26.66 -11.52
C LEU A 169 15.10 27.24 -10.82
N TYR A 170 14.67 26.57 -9.77
CA TYR A 170 13.61 26.99 -8.85
C TYR A 170 14.19 27.13 -7.44
N THR A 171 14.01 28.28 -6.81
CA THR A 171 14.63 28.60 -5.52
C THR A 171 13.63 28.69 -4.36
N GLY A 172 12.34 28.46 -4.63
CA GLY A 172 11.24 28.58 -3.65
C GLY A 172 10.67 30.00 -3.56
N GLY A 173 10.81 30.80 -4.62
CA GLY A 173 10.14 32.11 -4.77
C GLY A 173 8.62 31.97 -4.96
N ASP A 174 7.91 33.11 -4.96
CA ASP A 174 6.43 33.16 -4.87
C ASP A 174 5.68 32.34 -5.94
N ASN A 175 6.22 32.15 -7.13
CA ASN A 175 5.56 31.36 -8.19
C ASN A 175 6.38 30.12 -8.60
N ASP A 176 7.57 29.92 -8.05
CA ASP A 176 8.49 28.85 -8.45
C ASP A 176 7.84 27.47 -8.34
N TYR A 177 7.04 27.24 -7.30
CA TYR A 177 6.38 25.96 -7.11
C TYR A 177 5.31 25.66 -8.17
N GLU A 178 4.51 26.64 -8.55
CA GLU A 178 3.47 26.50 -9.56
C GLU A 178 4.08 26.27 -10.94
N GLU A 179 5.15 27.01 -11.28
CA GLU A 179 5.87 26.85 -12.53
C GLU A 179 6.60 25.49 -12.60
N PHE A 180 7.22 25.06 -11.50
CA PHE A 180 7.85 23.76 -11.39
C PHE A 180 6.84 22.61 -11.59
N VAL A 181 5.68 22.65 -10.93
CA VAL A 181 4.66 21.62 -11.05
C VAL A 181 4.01 21.60 -12.45
N ALA A 182 3.94 22.75 -13.11
CA ALA A 182 3.43 22.84 -14.48
C ALA A 182 4.42 22.28 -15.53
N GLY A 183 5.70 22.12 -15.17
CA GLY A 183 6.71 21.55 -16.04
C GLY A 183 6.62 20.03 -16.13
N ASP A 184 6.90 19.47 -17.32
CA ASP A 184 6.95 18.02 -17.55
C ASP A 184 8.36 17.48 -17.33
N TYR A 185 8.88 17.66 -16.11
CA TYR A 185 10.21 17.22 -15.76
C TYR A 185 10.24 15.73 -15.42
N ARG A 186 11.29 15.06 -15.90
CA ARG A 186 11.56 13.64 -15.67
C ARG A 186 12.68 13.39 -14.69
N HIS A 187 13.60 14.34 -14.57
CA HIS A 187 14.76 14.32 -13.68
C HIS A 187 14.71 15.55 -12.78
N ILE A 188 14.59 15.37 -11.49
CA ILE A 188 14.42 16.47 -10.55
C ILE A 188 15.56 16.43 -9.53
N ILE A 189 16.43 17.43 -9.62
CA ILE A 189 17.56 17.60 -8.69
C ILE A 189 17.08 18.53 -7.58
N PHE A 190 17.14 18.11 -6.34
CA PHE A 190 16.68 18.96 -5.24
C PHE A 190 17.49 18.79 -3.95
N ASN A 191 17.38 19.81 -3.11
CA ASN A 191 17.85 19.79 -1.73
C ASN A 191 16.66 19.82 -0.77
N GLN A 192 16.89 20.22 0.48
CA GLN A 192 15.88 20.29 1.53
C GLN A 192 14.70 21.24 1.24
N THR A 193 14.80 22.15 0.29
CA THR A 193 13.78 23.19 0.04
C THR A 193 12.51 22.65 -0.60
N LEU A 194 12.53 21.53 -1.32
CA LEU A 194 11.34 20.89 -1.91
C LEU A 194 10.60 19.99 -0.89
N GLN A 195 10.76 20.19 0.41
CA GLN A 195 10.31 19.26 1.44
C GLN A 195 8.81 19.31 1.72
N GLU A 196 8.13 20.43 1.46
CA GLU A 196 6.71 20.59 1.81
C GLU A 196 5.82 20.71 0.58
N GLY A 197 4.82 19.84 0.49
CA GLY A 197 3.71 19.97 -0.47
C GLY A 197 3.85 19.28 -1.82
N TRP A 198 5.07 19.01 -2.31
CA TRP A 198 5.22 18.34 -3.61
C TRP A 198 4.87 16.85 -3.56
N ASP A 199 4.07 16.42 -4.53
CA ASP A 199 3.56 15.07 -4.66
C ASP A 199 3.55 14.63 -6.13
N ASP A 200 4.43 13.70 -6.49
CA ASP A 200 4.44 13.06 -7.80
C ASP A 200 4.59 11.54 -7.65
N PRO A 201 3.49 10.79 -7.74
CA PRO A 201 3.53 9.32 -7.65
C PRO A 201 4.36 8.64 -8.75
N SER A 202 4.63 9.34 -9.86
CA SER A 202 5.44 8.83 -10.96
C SER A 202 6.93 8.75 -10.64
N VAL A 203 7.38 9.24 -9.47
CA VAL A 203 8.75 9.06 -9.01
C VAL A 203 8.96 7.62 -8.54
N TYR A 204 9.93 6.95 -9.16
CA TYR A 204 10.30 5.56 -8.88
C TYR A 204 11.74 5.43 -8.39
N PHE A 205 12.62 6.35 -8.79
CA PHE A 205 14.05 6.28 -8.58
C PHE A 205 14.55 7.49 -7.80
N ALA A 206 15.38 7.24 -6.80
CA ALA A 206 16.00 8.27 -5.98
C ALA A 206 17.51 8.01 -5.86
N TYR A 207 18.30 8.93 -6.38
CA TYR A 207 19.71 9.04 -6.03
C TYR A 207 19.84 9.87 -4.74
N VAL A 208 20.59 9.36 -3.77
CA VAL A 208 20.86 10.05 -2.49
C VAL A 208 22.37 10.21 -2.33
N ASP A 209 22.83 11.48 -2.35
CA ASP A 209 24.26 11.77 -2.21
C ASP A 209 24.75 11.54 -0.76
N LYS A 210 25.98 11.06 -0.61
CA LYS A 210 26.62 10.78 0.68
C LYS A 210 26.73 11.99 1.62
N SER A 211 26.59 13.20 1.09
CA SER A 211 26.59 14.43 1.86
C SER A 211 25.31 14.65 2.70
N MET A 212 24.34 13.75 2.61
CA MET A 212 23.07 13.85 3.30
C MET A 212 23.15 13.13 4.66
N ASP A 213 23.55 13.86 5.70
CA ASP A 213 23.76 13.31 7.06
C ASP A 213 22.49 13.10 7.91
N SER A 214 21.30 13.38 7.37
CA SER A 214 20.09 13.42 8.18
C SER A 214 19.12 12.26 7.89
N THR A 215 18.97 11.39 8.88
CA THR A 215 18.00 10.28 8.94
C THR A 215 16.54 10.70 8.71
N VAL A 216 16.16 11.91 9.16
CA VAL A 216 14.82 12.47 8.97
C VAL A 216 14.53 12.74 7.50
N GLN A 217 15.54 13.13 6.74
CA GLN A 217 15.40 13.45 5.31
C GLN A 217 15.16 12.20 4.48
N ILE A 218 15.84 11.11 4.78
CA ILE A 218 15.67 9.83 4.06
C ILE A 218 14.23 9.32 4.23
N ALA A 219 13.68 9.35 5.43
CA ALA A 219 12.30 8.92 5.68
C ALA A 219 11.26 9.77 4.91
N GLN A 220 11.51 11.08 4.76
CA GLN A 220 10.63 11.97 3.99
C GLN A 220 10.71 11.69 2.47
N ILE A 221 11.90 11.43 1.96
CA ILE A 221 12.12 11.08 0.56
C ILE A 221 11.42 9.74 0.26
N ILE A 222 11.57 8.75 1.15
CA ILE A 222 10.93 7.45 1.01
C ILE A 222 9.41 7.60 0.93
N GLY A 223 8.79 8.37 1.80
CA GLY A 223 7.34 8.60 1.79
C GLY A 223 6.81 9.19 0.47
N ARG A 224 7.66 9.90 -0.28
CA ARG A 224 7.30 10.44 -1.60
C ARG A 224 7.46 9.41 -2.71
N VAL A 225 8.60 8.72 -2.76
CA VAL A 225 8.91 7.71 -3.79
C VAL A 225 8.02 6.47 -3.63
N LEU A 226 7.52 6.19 -2.42
CA LEU A 226 6.61 5.07 -2.16
C LEU A 226 5.22 5.23 -2.77
N ARG A 227 4.76 6.43 -3.10
CA ARG A 227 3.43 6.62 -3.67
C ARG A 227 3.30 5.92 -5.02
N GLN A 228 2.12 5.34 -5.28
CA GLN A 228 1.87 4.55 -6.48
C GLN A 228 0.95 5.29 -7.43
N PRO A 229 1.32 5.48 -8.71
CA PRO A 229 0.45 6.09 -9.71
C PRO A 229 -0.84 5.27 -9.89
N GLY A 230 -1.97 5.98 -10.03
CA GLY A 230 -3.26 5.34 -10.29
C GLY A 230 -3.81 4.49 -9.14
N ALA A 231 -3.18 4.51 -7.95
CA ALA A 231 -3.56 3.71 -6.78
C ALA A 231 -3.80 2.22 -7.13
N THR A 232 -2.89 1.65 -7.91
CA THR A 232 -2.95 0.25 -8.35
C THR A 232 -1.56 -0.36 -8.44
N HIS A 233 -1.43 -1.65 -8.15
CA HIS A 233 -0.21 -2.40 -8.43
C HIS A 233 -0.20 -2.90 -9.87
N TYR A 234 0.97 -2.85 -10.49
CA TYR A 234 1.24 -3.29 -11.85
C TYR A 234 1.78 -4.71 -11.87
N GLU A 235 1.75 -5.35 -13.05
CA GLU A 235 2.12 -6.76 -13.19
C GLU A 235 3.63 -7.00 -13.06
N ALA A 236 4.47 -6.02 -13.42
CA ALA A 236 5.91 -6.06 -13.22
C ALA A 236 6.29 -5.52 -11.83
N ASP A 237 7.05 -6.28 -11.05
CA ASP A 237 7.52 -5.89 -9.70
C ASP A 237 8.29 -4.57 -9.71
N ARG A 238 9.04 -4.30 -10.76
CA ARG A 238 9.78 -3.04 -10.98
C ARG A 238 8.87 -1.82 -10.90
N LEU A 239 7.63 -1.91 -11.38
CA LEU A 239 6.62 -0.86 -11.33
C LEU A 239 5.85 -0.82 -9.99
N ASN A 240 6.18 -1.70 -9.05
CA ASN A 240 5.69 -1.71 -7.68
C ASN A 240 6.82 -1.47 -6.68
N THR A 241 7.99 -1.01 -7.16
CA THR A 241 9.21 -0.84 -6.37
C THR A 241 9.64 0.62 -6.35
N ALA A 242 9.99 1.11 -5.17
CA ALA A 242 10.70 2.37 -4.96
C ALA A 242 12.20 2.07 -4.88
N HIS A 243 12.98 2.58 -5.83
CA HIS A 243 14.42 2.30 -5.96
C HIS A 243 15.25 3.45 -5.40
N PHE A 244 16.16 3.14 -4.50
CA PHE A 244 17.06 4.11 -3.85
C PHE A 244 18.51 3.73 -4.07
N TYR A 245 19.26 4.58 -4.72
CA TYR A 245 20.70 4.50 -4.96
C TYR A 245 21.40 5.41 -3.96
N VAL A 246 21.88 4.82 -2.87
CA VAL A 246 22.44 5.57 -1.73
C VAL A 246 23.95 5.52 -1.79
N ARG A 247 24.57 6.65 -2.06
CA ARG A 247 26.03 6.78 -2.01
C ARG A 247 26.52 6.81 -0.58
N VAL A 248 27.38 5.88 -0.22
CA VAL A 248 27.94 5.75 1.13
C VAL A 248 29.44 5.51 1.09
N ASP A 249 30.14 5.98 2.12
CA ASP A 249 31.60 5.75 2.21
C ASP A 249 31.94 4.40 2.86
N ARG A 250 31.01 3.83 3.65
CA ARG A 250 31.24 2.61 4.43
C ARG A 250 29.95 1.83 4.65
N ASN A 251 30.09 0.52 4.85
CA ASN A 251 28.94 -0.39 5.06
C ASN A 251 28.15 -0.10 6.33
N ASP A 252 28.79 0.42 7.40
CA ASP A 252 28.11 0.79 8.64
C ASP A 252 27.17 1.99 8.43
N ALA A 253 27.55 2.97 7.61
CA ALA A 253 26.68 4.08 7.23
C ALA A 253 25.44 3.60 6.46
N PHE A 254 25.61 2.63 5.55
CA PHE A 254 24.48 2.03 4.86
C PHE A 254 23.54 1.24 5.79
N SER A 255 24.10 0.49 6.73
CA SER A 255 23.31 -0.23 7.74
C SER A 255 22.44 0.71 8.56
N GLN A 256 22.96 1.90 8.92
CA GLN A 256 22.19 2.93 9.62
C GLN A 256 21.03 3.44 8.76
N VAL A 257 21.27 3.71 7.47
CA VAL A 257 20.20 4.13 6.53
C VAL A 257 19.10 3.06 6.47
N VAL A 258 19.45 1.79 6.36
CA VAL A 258 18.47 0.68 6.34
C VAL A 258 17.64 0.63 7.64
N GLU A 259 18.30 0.82 8.79
CA GLU A 259 17.62 0.84 10.09
C GLU A 259 16.68 2.05 10.21
N ASP A 260 17.12 3.21 9.77
CA ASP A 260 16.31 4.44 9.76
C ASP A 260 15.09 4.31 8.84
N VAL A 261 15.25 3.67 7.68
CA VAL A 261 14.13 3.34 6.79
C VAL A 261 13.13 2.43 7.50
N ARG A 262 13.59 1.38 8.14
CA ARG A 262 12.72 0.48 8.92
C ARG A 262 12.01 1.20 10.06
N ASN A 263 12.72 2.06 10.77
CA ASN A 263 12.16 2.85 11.87
C ASN A 263 11.21 3.94 11.36
N GLY A 264 11.54 4.60 10.26
CA GLY A 264 10.72 5.65 9.63
C GLY A 264 9.40 5.11 9.06
N LEU A 265 9.39 3.88 8.58
CA LEU A 265 8.16 3.16 8.24
C LEU A 265 7.38 2.72 9.50
N GLY A 266 7.92 3.06 10.70
CA GLY A 266 7.22 2.94 11.98
C GLY A 266 7.13 1.52 12.53
N GLY A 267 7.96 0.57 12.08
CA GLY A 267 7.84 -0.84 12.48
C GLY A 267 6.46 -1.46 12.18
N ASN A 268 5.55 -0.64 11.64
CA ASN A 268 4.13 -0.91 11.44
C ASN A 268 3.76 -1.15 9.96
N ALA A 269 4.75 -1.25 9.07
CA ALA A 269 4.53 -1.62 7.67
C ALA A 269 5.29 -2.91 7.31
N PRO A 270 5.01 -4.04 7.99
CA PRO A 270 5.66 -5.33 7.69
C PRO A 270 5.32 -5.82 6.28
N GLU A 271 4.32 -5.23 5.65
CA GLU A 271 3.82 -5.56 4.31
C GLU A 271 4.65 -4.94 3.18
N VAL A 272 5.46 -3.91 3.47
CA VAL A 272 6.41 -3.36 2.50
C VAL A 272 7.69 -4.19 2.55
N ARG A 273 8.01 -4.85 1.45
CA ARG A 273 9.22 -5.65 1.32
C ARG A 273 10.43 -4.74 1.13
N ILE A 274 11.45 -4.84 1.99
CA ILE A 274 12.69 -4.09 1.86
C ILE A 274 13.77 -5.01 1.33
N LEU A 275 14.27 -4.73 0.12
CA LEU A 275 15.44 -5.33 -0.49
C LEU A 275 16.63 -4.41 -0.22
N THR A 276 17.75 -4.95 0.24
CA THR A 276 18.95 -4.17 0.53
C THR A 276 20.15 -4.78 -0.14
N SER A 277 20.96 -3.98 -0.82
CA SER A 277 22.23 -4.37 -1.42
C SER A 277 23.34 -3.54 -0.79
N PRO A 278 24.06 -4.05 0.23
CA PRO A 278 25.21 -3.36 0.79
C PRO A 278 26.30 -3.16 -0.27
N PRO A 279 27.17 -2.14 -0.13
CA PRO A 279 28.26 -1.88 -1.05
C PRO A 279 29.12 -3.12 -1.31
N GLY A 280 29.37 -3.43 -2.60
CA GLY A 280 30.14 -4.58 -3.04
C GLY A 280 29.36 -5.91 -3.07
N THR A 281 28.04 -5.88 -2.91
CA THR A 281 27.15 -7.03 -3.16
C THR A 281 26.42 -6.87 -4.48
N GLU A 282 25.96 -7.99 -5.06
CA GLU A 282 25.13 -7.93 -6.26
C GLU A 282 23.76 -7.31 -5.95
N ASP A 283 23.29 -6.47 -6.86
CA ASP A 283 21.97 -5.88 -6.81
C ASP A 283 20.86 -6.93 -6.97
N PRO A 284 19.61 -6.64 -6.52
CA PRO A 284 18.47 -7.44 -6.84
C PRO A 284 18.32 -7.57 -8.36
N LYS A 285 18.34 -8.81 -8.86
CA LYS A 285 18.19 -9.08 -10.27
C LYS A 285 16.72 -9.16 -10.66
N ASN A 286 16.38 -8.50 -11.76
CA ASN A 286 15.06 -8.65 -12.36
C ASN A 286 15.05 -9.92 -13.22
N LEU A 287 14.16 -10.85 -12.90
CA LEU A 287 13.98 -12.08 -13.66
C LEU A 287 12.72 -11.99 -14.51
N GLU A 288 12.89 -12.11 -15.82
CA GLU A 288 11.77 -12.22 -16.75
C GLU A 288 11.16 -13.64 -16.71
N PRO A 289 9.85 -13.77 -16.94
CA PRO A 289 9.21 -15.07 -17.05
C PRO A 289 9.72 -15.82 -18.28
N LYS A 290 9.99 -17.12 -18.16
CA LYS A 290 10.45 -17.99 -19.25
C LYS A 290 9.44 -18.10 -20.39
N GLU A 291 8.15 -17.91 -20.08
CA GLU A 291 7.04 -17.90 -21.03
C GLU A 291 5.90 -17.01 -20.49
N THR A 292 5.09 -16.47 -21.39
CA THR A 292 3.91 -15.69 -21.00
C THR A 292 2.82 -16.58 -20.42
N ARG A 293 2.41 -16.32 -19.19
CA ARG A 293 1.30 -16.99 -18.51
C ARG A 293 0.34 -15.99 -17.89
N THR A 294 -0.93 -16.32 -18.00
CA THR A 294 -2.01 -15.46 -17.49
C THR A 294 -2.90 -16.19 -16.49
N VAL A 295 -3.54 -15.41 -15.65
CA VAL A 295 -4.53 -15.87 -14.66
C VAL A 295 -5.82 -15.05 -14.86
N PRO A 296 -6.99 -15.67 -14.99
CA PRO A 296 -8.24 -14.92 -15.06
C PRO A 296 -8.42 -14.06 -13.81
N ARG A 297 -8.73 -12.79 -13.98
CA ARG A 297 -9.05 -11.91 -12.84
C ARG A 297 -10.36 -12.34 -12.21
N THR A 298 -10.51 -12.08 -10.93
CA THR A 298 -11.71 -12.37 -10.16
C THR A 298 -12.31 -11.09 -9.59
N GLY A 299 -13.60 -11.10 -9.36
CA GLY A 299 -14.34 -9.99 -8.77
C GLY A 299 -15.52 -10.48 -7.96
N VAL A 300 -16.14 -9.58 -7.20
CA VAL A 300 -17.36 -9.88 -6.44
C VAL A 300 -18.57 -9.62 -7.31
N ASP A 301 -19.41 -10.64 -7.48
CA ASP A 301 -20.75 -10.48 -8.05
C ASP A 301 -21.75 -10.31 -6.89
N ASN A 302 -22.26 -9.10 -6.75
CA ASN A 302 -23.16 -8.71 -5.66
C ASN A 302 -24.62 -8.49 -6.11
N ARG A 303 -24.95 -8.79 -7.36
CA ARG A 303 -26.29 -8.55 -7.91
C ARG A 303 -27.37 -9.29 -7.15
N ALA A 304 -27.08 -10.50 -6.70
CA ALA A 304 -28.01 -11.28 -5.88
C ALA A 304 -28.21 -10.74 -4.47
N ALA A 305 -27.28 -9.88 -3.99
CA ALA A 305 -27.36 -9.28 -2.66
C ALA A 305 -28.27 -8.03 -2.62
N ALA A 306 -28.54 -7.39 -3.74
CA ALA A 306 -29.26 -6.11 -3.79
C ALA A 306 -30.67 -6.21 -3.18
N GLU A 307 -31.50 -7.16 -3.63
CA GLU A 307 -32.87 -7.34 -3.12
C GLU A 307 -32.93 -7.75 -1.63
N PRO A 308 -32.14 -8.73 -1.14
CA PRO A 308 -32.08 -9.03 0.29
C PRO A 308 -31.67 -7.83 1.15
N VAL A 309 -30.65 -7.06 0.74
CA VAL A 309 -30.22 -5.86 1.45
C VAL A 309 -31.34 -4.79 1.45
N GLU A 310 -32.02 -4.59 0.32
CA GLU A 310 -33.15 -3.64 0.26
C GLU A 310 -34.28 -4.03 1.21
N LYS A 311 -34.56 -5.33 1.39
CA LYS A 311 -35.53 -5.83 2.38
C LYS A 311 -35.13 -5.49 3.82
N VAL A 312 -33.84 -5.54 4.14
CA VAL A 312 -33.35 -5.08 5.45
C VAL A 312 -33.53 -3.57 5.61
N LEU A 313 -33.16 -2.79 4.59
CA LEU A 313 -33.36 -1.34 4.63
C LEU A 313 -34.83 -0.96 4.75
N ALA A 314 -35.75 -1.74 4.22
CA ALA A 314 -37.19 -1.51 4.37
C ALA A 314 -37.68 -1.66 5.83
N LYS A 315 -36.94 -2.39 6.68
CA LYS A 315 -37.27 -2.55 8.11
C LYS A 315 -36.77 -1.39 8.98
N VAL A 316 -35.91 -0.52 8.45
CA VAL A 316 -35.38 0.62 9.22
C VAL A 316 -36.54 1.49 9.67
N HIS A 317 -36.62 1.75 10.98
CA HIS A 317 -37.68 2.54 11.57
C HIS A 317 -37.66 3.99 11.07
N ASP A 318 -38.83 4.55 10.86
CA ASP A 318 -38.98 5.96 10.51
C ASP A 318 -38.96 6.83 11.77
N TYR A 319 -37.81 7.46 12.02
CA TYR A 319 -37.62 8.34 13.17
C TYR A 319 -38.03 9.80 12.91
N THR A 320 -38.51 10.13 11.73
CA THR A 320 -38.83 11.55 11.38
C THR A 320 -39.98 12.11 12.19
N GLY A 321 -40.91 11.25 12.64
CA GLY A 321 -42.05 11.61 13.46
C GLY A 321 -41.87 11.45 14.96
N ASP A 322 -40.71 10.89 15.40
CA ASP A 322 -40.49 10.62 16.81
C ASP A 322 -40.22 11.91 17.59
N THR A 323 -41.19 12.25 18.44
CA THR A 323 -41.05 13.35 19.42
C THR A 323 -40.31 12.89 20.68
N VAL A 324 -40.02 11.62 20.81
CA VAL A 324 -39.38 11.02 21.97
C VAL A 324 -37.92 11.41 22.02
N ASN A 325 -37.67 12.29 22.92
CA ASN A 325 -36.41 12.63 23.58
C ASN A 325 -35.13 12.24 22.85
N THR A 326 -34.84 12.92 21.77
CA THR A 326 -33.56 12.89 21.09
C THR A 326 -32.49 13.68 21.86
N LYS A 327 -32.77 14.10 23.10
CA LYS A 327 -31.84 14.79 23.96
C LYS A 327 -30.83 13.78 24.51
N GLY A 328 -29.65 13.74 23.91
CA GLY A 328 -28.51 13.10 24.53
C GLY A 328 -27.97 14.04 25.62
N GLU A 329 -27.65 13.47 26.76
CA GLU A 329 -26.81 14.14 27.73
C GLU A 329 -25.38 14.04 27.23
N GLY A 330 -24.75 15.17 26.90
CA GLY A 330 -23.39 15.25 26.47
C GLY A 330 -22.60 16.23 27.29
N ARG A 331 -21.30 15.99 27.40
CA ARG A 331 -20.35 16.94 27.98
C ARG A 331 -19.44 17.46 26.88
N ARG A 332 -19.24 18.76 26.83
CA ARG A 332 -18.21 19.34 25.98
C ARG A 332 -17.21 20.10 26.84
N ARG A 333 -15.93 19.96 26.49
CA ARG A 333 -14.86 20.72 27.11
C ARG A 333 -14.53 21.92 26.21
N THR A 334 -14.56 23.10 26.77
CA THR A 334 -14.06 24.29 26.11
C THR A 334 -12.66 24.54 26.61
N VAL A 335 -11.68 24.44 25.73
CA VAL A 335 -10.29 24.79 26.03
C VAL A 335 -10.06 26.17 25.43
N GLN A 336 -9.91 27.19 26.27
CA GLN A 336 -9.46 28.51 25.86
C GLN A 336 -8.00 28.67 26.23
N GLN A 337 -7.18 29.03 25.29
CA GLN A 337 -5.78 29.34 25.50
C GLN A 337 -5.55 30.80 25.12
N ALA A 338 -4.94 31.57 26.02
CA ALA A 338 -4.58 32.94 25.71
C ALA A 338 -3.49 32.99 24.63
N ILE A 339 -3.58 33.90 23.70
CA ILE A 339 -2.59 34.11 22.63
C ILE A 339 -1.23 34.39 23.26
N GLY A 340 -0.24 33.53 22.97
CA GLY A 340 1.13 33.63 23.48
C GLY A 340 1.39 32.98 24.85
N SER A 341 0.41 32.25 25.41
CA SER A 341 0.54 31.47 26.65
C SER A 341 0.44 29.99 26.35
N ASN A 342 1.23 29.18 27.06
CA ASN A 342 1.14 27.72 27.02
C ASN A 342 0.12 27.16 28.04
N GLU A 343 -0.57 28.02 28.79
CA GLU A 343 -1.55 27.63 29.79
C GLU A 343 -2.97 27.74 29.26
N ALA A 344 -3.78 26.71 29.47
CA ALA A 344 -5.20 26.73 29.17
C ALA A 344 -5.94 27.63 30.17
N VAL A 345 -6.73 28.56 29.67
CA VAL A 345 -7.43 29.55 30.50
C VAL A 345 -8.72 28.96 31.09
N ASP A 346 -9.33 27.99 30.43
CA ASP A 346 -10.55 27.32 30.92
C ASP A 346 -10.53 25.84 30.48
N THR A 347 -10.69 24.96 31.45
CA THR A 347 -10.62 23.51 31.26
C THR A 347 -11.83 22.76 31.78
N ASP A 348 -12.89 23.46 32.16
CA ASP A 348 -14.06 22.83 32.75
C ASP A 348 -14.96 22.15 31.72
N TRP A 349 -15.48 20.98 32.10
CA TRP A 349 -16.49 20.27 31.34
C TRP A 349 -17.85 20.94 31.52
N VAL A 350 -18.36 21.51 30.43
CA VAL A 350 -19.69 22.10 30.41
C VAL A 350 -20.70 21.08 29.93
N GLN A 351 -21.68 20.77 30.74
CA GLN A 351 -22.82 19.96 30.34
C GLN A 351 -23.68 20.78 29.39
N PHE A 352 -24.05 20.23 28.26
CA PHE A 352 -24.95 20.91 27.32
C PHE A 352 -26.26 20.15 27.19
N GLU A 353 -27.36 20.87 27.26
CA GLU A 353 -28.73 20.35 27.18
C GLU A 353 -29.22 20.13 25.74
N GLN A 354 -28.42 20.41 24.74
CA GLN A 354 -28.87 20.23 23.36
C GLN A 354 -28.73 18.80 22.93
N SER A 355 -29.77 18.29 22.29
CA SER A 355 -29.76 16.99 21.64
C SER A 355 -28.52 16.83 20.77
N ASN A 356 -27.66 15.86 21.09
CA ASN A 356 -26.69 15.35 20.16
C ASN A 356 -27.45 14.70 19.01
N ARG A 357 -27.75 15.47 17.99
CA ARG A 357 -28.32 14.92 16.77
C ARG A 357 -27.25 14.06 16.12
N VAL A 358 -27.37 12.76 16.27
CA VAL A 358 -26.55 11.83 15.53
C VAL A 358 -27.09 11.75 14.11
N ASN A 359 -26.26 12.01 13.12
CA ASN A 359 -26.65 11.79 11.74
C ASN A 359 -26.77 10.29 11.49
N ALA A 360 -28.01 9.83 11.36
CA ALA A 360 -28.32 8.40 11.22
C ALA A 360 -27.66 7.78 10.00
N ARG A 361 -27.54 8.52 8.89
CA ARG A 361 -26.79 8.09 7.70
C ARG A 361 -25.32 7.82 8.06
N TRP A 362 -24.71 8.73 8.83
CA TRP A 362 -23.32 8.57 9.26
C TRP A 362 -23.15 7.33 10.14
N VAL A 363 -24.04 7.12 11.13
CA VAL A 363 -24.01 5.93 12.00
C VAL A 363 -24.12 4.66 11.17
N PHE A 364 -25.10 4.59 10.27
CA PHE A 364 -25.33 3.42 9.44
C PHE A 364 -24.12 3.12 8.55
N ARG A 365 -23.59 4.12 7.82
CA ARG A 365 -22.40 3.98 6.96
C ARG A 365 -21.16 3.57 7.75
N ARG A 366 -20.99 4.12 8.96
CA ARG A 366 -19.89 3.76 9.87
C ARG A 366 -19.98 2.29 10.26
N GLU A 367 -21.15 1.82 10.69
CA GLU A 367 -21.32 0.43 11.11
C GLU A 367 -21.13 -0.55 9.94
N VAL A 368 -21.63 -0.23 8.75
CA VAL A 368 -21.35 -1.02 7.53
C VAL A 368 -19.84 -1.03 7.24
N SER A 369 -19.18 0.13 7.30
CA SER A 369 -17.75 0.24 7.03
C SER A 369 -16.88 -0.53 8.02
N ARG A 370 -17.26 -0.54 9.30
CA ARG A 370 -16.58 -1.32 10.35
C ARG A 370 -16.70 -2.82 10.13
N ARG A 371 -17.82 -3.27 9.59
CA ARG A 371 -18.09 -4.70 9.36
C ARG A 371 -17.55 -5.16 8.02
N TYR A 372 -17.96 -4.53 6.92
CA TYR A 372 -17.49 -4.82 5.58
C TYR A 372 -17.80 -3.67 4.60
N ARG A 373 -16.85 -2.77 4.42
CA ARG A 373 -17.03 -1.56 3.58
C ARG A 373 -17.52 -1.84 2.15
N PRO A 374 -17.10 -2.93 1.44
CA PRO A 374 -17.61 -3.19 0.10
C PRO A 374 -19.12 -3.40 0.00
N ALA A 375 -19.81 -3.71 1.09
CA ALA A 375 -21.28 -3.79 1.08
C ALA A 375 -21.98 -2.47 0.73
N LEU A 376 -21.31 -1.32 0.92
CA LEU A 376 -21.82 -0.01 0.51
C LEU A 376 -22.07 0.11 -1.00
N THR A 377 -21.53 -0.81 -1.82
CA THR A 377 -21.78 -0.82 -3.28
C THR A 377 -23.25 -1.13 -3.64
N VAL A 378 -23.97 -1.80 -2.76
CA VAL A 378 -25.40 -2.13 -2.94
C VAL A 378 -26.31 -1.49 -1.89
N ILE A 379 -25.73 -0.76 -0.92
CA ILE A 379 -26.48 -0.07 0.14
C ILE A 379 -26.60 1.41 -0.23
N ASP A 380 -27.74 1.80 -0.77
CA ASP A 380 -28.01 3.21 -1.06
C ASP A 380 -28.39 3.97 0.21
N THR A 381 -27.41 4.70 0.75
CA THR A 381 -27.62 5.58 1.90
C THR A 381 -27.77 7.05 1.51
N ASP A 382 -27.59 7.39 0.24
CA ASP A 382 -27.59 8.77 -0.24
C ASP A 382 -28.95 9.20 -0.79
N GLY A 383 -29.86 8.24 -0.95
CA GLY A 383 -31.21 8.48 -1.44
C GLY A 383 -32.14 9.16 -0.43
N ALA A 384 -33.06 9.97 -0.94
CA ALA A 384 -34.09 10.64 -0.13
C ALA A 384 -34.97 9.65 0.66
N LYS A 385 -35.13 8.41 0.19
CA LYS A 385 -35.86 7.35 0.91
C LYS A 385 -35.16 6.94 2.20
N PHE A 386 -33.84 6.94 2.23
CA PHE A 386 -33.08 6.64 3.45
C PHE A 386 -33.26 7.78 4.46
N ASP A 387 -33.08 9.04 4.02
CA ASP A 387 -33.25 10.20 4.88
C ASP A 387 -34.67 10.30 5.49
N ALA A 388 -35.69 9.98 4.71
CA ALA A 388 -37.07 9.97 5.19
C ALA A 388 -37.33 8.93 6.29
N LYS A 389 -36.60 7.78 6.26
CA LYS A 389 -36.75 6.71 7.26
C LYS A 389 -35.91 6.93 8.50
N VAL A 390 -34.79 7.61 8.35
CA VAL A 390 -33.78 7.70 9.38
C VAL A 390 -33.65 9.14 9.84
N GLY A 391 -34.65 9.63 10.54
CA GLY A 391 -34.56 10.91 11.25
C GLY A 391 -33.35 10.96 12.16
N VAL A 392 -33.08 12.10 12.71
CA VAL A 392 -31.84 12.36 13.44
C VAL A 392 -32.08 12.27 14.95
N GLY A 393 -31.47 11.31 15.63
CA GLY A 393 -31.52 11.22 17.08
C GLY A 393 -30.61 10.12 17.65
N SER A 394 -30.12 10.32 18.86
CA SER A 394 -29.27 9.34 19.56
C SER A 394 -30.01 8.04 19.91
N SER A 395 -31.31 8.06 20.10
CA SER A 395 -32.14 6.89 20.37
C SER A 395 -32.20 5.90 19.20
N ALA A 396 -31.87 6.34 17.99
CA ALA A 396 -31.81 5.50 16.81
C ALA A 396 -30.50 4.68 16.69
N TYR A 397 -29.48 5.02 17.47
CA TYR A 397 -28.15 4.45 17.29
C TYR A 397 -28.13 2.92 17.29
N GLN A 398 -28.65 2.30 18.34
CA GLN A 398 -28.62 0.83 18.46
C GLN A 398 -29.40 0.15 17.33
N SER A 399 -30.59 0.63 17.05
CA SER A 399 -31.41 0.09 15.97
C SER A 399 -30.76 0.24 14.60
N LEU A 400 -30.08 1.37 14.35
CA LEU A 400 -29.33 1.58 13.11
C LEU A 400 -28.09 0.69 13.01
N ALA A 401 -27.39 0.47 14.12
CA ALA A 401 -26.25 -0.43 14.18
C ALA A 401 -26.68 -1.88 13.91
N ASP A 402 -27.78 -2.34 14.48
CA ASP A 402 -28.33 -3.68 14.27
C ASP A 402 -28.79 -3.86 12.80
N ASN A 403 -29.51 -2.89 12.24
CA ASN A 403 -29.90 -2.93 10.83
C ASN A 403 -28.69 -2.89 9.87
N ALA A 404 -27.65 -2.12 10.21
CA ALA A 404 -26.41 -2.10 9.45
C ALA A 404 -25.72 -3.47 9.49
N ALA A 405 -25.71 -4.13 10.63
CA ALA A 405 -25.20 -5.49 10.77
C ALA A 405 -25.97 -6.47 9.90
N GLU A 406 -27.30 -6.49 10.00
CA GLU A 406 -28.17 -7.37 9.21
C GLU A 406 -27.99 -7.14 7.70
N ALA A 407 -27.86 -5.86 7.27
CA ALA A 407 -27.62 -5.53 5.87
C ALA A 407 -26.28 -6.08 5.35
N VAL A 408 -25.23 -6.02 6.16
CA VAL A 408 -23.92 -6.60 5.81
C VAL A 408 -24.01 -8.13 5.77
N ASP A 409 -24.68 -8.74 6.73
CA ASP A 409 -24.84 -10.21 6.77
C ASP A 409 -25.59 -10.71 5.53
N GLU A 410 -26.67 -10.02 5.11
CA GLU A 410 -27.37 -10.35 3.86
C GLU A 410 -26.50 -10.16 2.62
N TYR A 411 -25.71 -9.07 2.57
CA TYR A 411 -24.74 -8.90 1.50
C TYR A 411 -23.73 -10.05 1.45
N LEU A 412 -23.11 -10.36 2.58
CA LEU A 412 -22.12 -11.43 2.68
C LEU A 412 -22.72 -12.80 2.33
N ARG A 413 -23.98 -13.05 2.64
CA ARG A 413 -24.65 -14.31 2.30
C ARG A 413 -24.84 -14.51 0.80
N HIS A 414 -25.14 -13.46 0.05
CA HIS A 414 -25.53 -13.53 -1.35
C HIS A 414 -24.45 -13.11 -2.35
N ALA A 415 -23.44 -12.36 -1.92
CA ALA A 415 -22.31 -12.02 -2.78
C ALA A 415 -21.43 -13.25 -3.02
N VAL A 416 -20.99 -13.45 -4.28
CA VAL A 416 -20.12 -14.56 -4.69
C VAL A 416 -18.88 -14.06 -5.38
N ILE A 417 -17.82 -14.88 -5.39
CA ILE A 417 -16.59 -14.57 -6.14
C ILE A 417 -16.73 -15.20 -7.53
N LYS A 418 -16.45 -14.42 -8.58
CA LYS A 418 -16.60 -14.81 -9.96
C LYS A 418 -15.40 -14.43 -10.80
N GLN A 419 -15.09 -15.25 -11.81
CA GLN A 419 -14.11 -14.88 -12.82
C GLN A 419 -14.65 -13.76 -13.71
N LEU A 420 -13.77 -12.84 -14.08
CA LEU A 420 -14.05 -11.73 -14.97
C LEU A 420 -13.55 -12.03 -16.38
N LYS A 421 -14.23 -11.51 -17.41
CA LYS A 421 -13.82 -11.65 -18.81
C LYS A 421 -12.68 -10.71 -19.22
N PRO A 422 -12.67 -9.42 -18.84
CA PRO A 422 -11.69 -8.48 -19.36
C PRO A 422 -10.31 -8.72 -18.81
N ARG A 423 -9.30 -8.55 -19.67
CA ARG A 423 -7.86 -8.61 -19.46
C ARG A 423 -7.41 -9.52 -18.31
N PRO A 424 -6.97 -10.74 -18.59
CA PRO A 424 -6.41 -11.60 -17.55
C PRO A 424 -5.21 -10.89 -16.88
N TYR A 425 -4.87 -11.30 -15.68
CA TYR A 425 -3.63 -10.90 -15.04
C TYR A 425 -2.48 -11.66 -15.71
N GLU A 426 -1.45 -10.95 -16.17
CA GLU A 426 -0.24 -11.55 -16.71
C GLU A 426 0.84 -11.59 -15.64
N ILE A 427 1.55 -12.71 -15.54
CA ILE A 427 2.69 -12.82 -14.63
C ILE A 427 3.86 -12.07 -15.27
N GLY A 428 4.26 -10.98 -14.67
CA GLY A 428 5.39 -10.16 -15.11
C GLY A 428 6.71 -10.56 -14.48
N SER A 429 7.72 -9.73 -14.68
CA SER A 429 9.05 -9.90 -14.10
C SER A 429 9.03 -9.84 -12.56
N THR A 430 10.00 -10.47 -11.94
CA THR A 430 10.14 -10.50 -10.48
C THR A 430 11.55 -10.10 -10.04
N LEU A 431 11.65 -9.27 -9.01
CA LEU A 431 12.91 -8.90 -8.39
C LEU A 431 13.33 -9.94 -7.36
N VAL A 432 14.54 -10.47 -7.47
CA VAL A 432 15.10 -11.47 -6.55
C VAL A 432 16.52 -11.10 -6.14
N ARG A 433 16.92 -11.48 -4.91
CA ARG A 433 18.32 -11.46 -4.50
C ARG A 433 18.98 -12.74 -4.97
N THR A 434 20.00 -12.62 -5.81
CA THR A 434 20.74 -13.77 -6.34
C THR A 434 21.43 -14.57 -5.24
N SER A 435 21.90 -13.90 -4.18
CA SER A 435 22.60 -14.55 -3.05
C SER A 435 21.74 -15.48 -2.19
N SER A 436 20.42 -15.35 -2.25
CA SER A 436 19.44 -16.16 -1.50
C SER A 436 18.38 -16.80 -2.39
N MET A 437 18.61 -16.79 -3.69
CA MET A 437 17.70 -17.35 -4.67
C MET A 437 17.82 -18.89 -4.72
N GLU A 438 16.67 -19.54 -4.64
CA GLU A 438 16.52 -20.96 -4.97
C GLU A 438 16.06 -21.08 -6.42
N THR A 439 16.78 -21.89 -7.21
CA THR A 439 16.47 -22.10 -8.64
C THR A 439 15.56 -23.30 -8.85
N PHE A 440 14.68 -23.21 -9.85
CA PHE A 440 13.70 -24.23 -10.17
C PHE A 440 13.62 -24.48 -11.68
N LYS A 441 13.32 -25.71 -12.05
CA LYS A 441 13.26 -26.13 -13.45
C LYS A 441 11.96 -25.72 -14.13
N ASN A 442 10.84 -26.00 -13.47
CA ASN A 442 9.49 -25.87 -14.03
C ASN A 442 8.78 -24.60 -13.58
N SER A 443 9.43 -23.78 -12.73
CA SER A 443 8.90 -22.47 -12.36
C SER A 443 8.96 -21.48 -13.54
N LEU A 444 8.05 -20.52 -13.51
CA LEU A 444 7.93 -19.49 -14.56
C LEU A 444 9.17 -18.58 -14.62
N HIS A 445 9.80 -18.29 -13.49
CA HIS A 445 11.06 -17.56 -13.41
C HIS A 445 12.20 -18.54 -13.13
N GLU A 446 13.45 -18.10 -13.33
CA GLU A 446 14.65 -18.92 -13.04
C GLU A 446 14.69 -19.40 -11.59
N GLY A 447 14.24 -18.54 -10.66
CA GLY A 447 14.21 -18.86 -9.25
C GLY A 447 13.45 -17.82 -8.42
N TYR A 448 13.41 -18.05 -7.12
CA TYR A 448 12.76 -17.15 -6.16
C TYR A 448 13.58 -17.07 -4.87
N ASP A 449 13.54 -15.91 -4.22
CA ASP A 449 14.12 -15.66 -2.90
C ASP A 449 13.04 -15.53 -1.82
N GLY A 450 13.44 -15.59 -0.55
CA GLY A 450 12.57 -15.30 0.60
C GLY A 450 11.40 -16.27 0.77
N LEU A 451 11.59 -17.55 0.35
CA LEU A 451 10.69 -18.64 0.68
C LEU A 451 10.93 -19.08 2.13
N ASN A 452 9.87 -19.24 2.92
CA ASN A 452 9.99 -19.89 4.22
C ASN A 452 10.14 -21.42 4.06
N ASP A 453 10.43 -22.14 5.15
CA ASP A 453 10.72 -23.57 5.11
C ASP A 453 9.60 -24.41 4.49
N LEU A 454 8.34 -24.06 4.75
CA LEU A 454 7.20 -24.77 4.18
C LEU A 454 7.01 -24.40 2.71
N GLU A 455 7.10 -23.13 2.38
CA GLU A 455 7.03 -22.66 1.00
C GLU A 455 8.13 -23.28 0.14
N LEU A 456 9.37 -23.37 0.65
CA LEU A 456 10.49 -23.97 -0.07
C LEU A 456 10.27 -25.47 -0.32
N LYS A 457 9.84 -26.21 0.70
CA LYS A 457 9.54 -27.65 0.56
C LYS A 457 8.42 -27.88 -0.43
N PHE A 458 7.36 -27.06 -0.35
CA PHE A 458 6.23 -27.14 -1.28
C PHE A 458 6.65 -26.77 -2.71
N ALA A 459 7.45 -25.72 -2.90
CA ALA A 459 7.96 -25.30 -4.20
C ALA A 459 8.80 -26.42 -4.87
N ARG A 460 9.63 -27.13 -4.09
CA ARG A 460 10.41 -28.29 -4.59
C ARG A 460 9.49 -29.44 -5.00
N ALA A 461 8.52 -29.81 -4.17
CA ALA A 461 7.54 -30.83 -4.50
C ALA A 461 6.72 -30.46 -5.75
N LEU A 462 6.37 -29.18 -5.89
CA LEU A 462 5.65 -28.68 -7.05
C LEU A 462 6.50 -28.73 -8.32
N ASP A 463 7.77 -28.38 -8.22
CA ASP A 463 8.71 -28.40 -9.36
C ASP A 463 8.91 -29.82 -9.91
N GLU A 464 8.91 -30.85 -9.05
CA GLU A 464 9.00 -32.26 -9.46
C GLU A 464 7.76 -32.76 -10.23
N THR A 465 6.60 -32.10 -10.10
CA THR A 465 5.41 -32.48 -10.87
C THR A 465 5.53 -32.22 -12.35
N GLY A 466 6.45 -31.35 -12.77
CA GLY A 466 6.57 -30.89 -14.15
C GLY A 466 5.51 -29.88 -14.60
N LEU A 467 4.58 -29.50 -13.72
CA LEU A 467 3.60 -28.44 -14.02
C LEU A 467 4.29 -27.06 -14.03
N PRO A 468 3.92 -26.17 -14.94
CA PRO A 468 4.32 -24.76 -14.85
C PRO A 468 3.74 -24.12 -13.59
N TRP A 469 4.56 -23.36 -12.88
CA TRP A 469 4.14 -22.67 -11.68
C TRP A 469 4.89 -21.35 -11.47
N ALA A 470 4.33 -20.44 -10.69
CA ALA A 470 4.97 -19.20 -10.28
C ALA A 470 4.74 -18.94 -8.79
N ARG A 471 5.73 -18.34 -8.13
CA ARG A 471 5.50 -17.71 -6.84
C ARG A 471 4.75 -16.40 -7.05
N ASN A 472 3.67 -16.24 -6.33
CA ASN A 472 2.94 -14.98 -6.32
C ASN A 472 3.51 -14.03 -5.25
N ARG A 473 3.54 -12.75 -5.53
CA ARG A 473 4.00 -11.73 -4.57
C ARG A 473 2.86 -11.35 -3.63
N SER A 474 3.13 -11.41 -2.32
CA SER A 474 2.25 -10.85 -1.31
C SER A 474 2.05 -9.35 -1.58
N GLN A 475 0.83 -8.88 -1.42
CA GLN A 475 0.39 -7.49 -1.50
C GLN A 475 0.49 -6.83 -2.89
N THR A 476 1.37 -7.28 -3.78
CA THR A 476 1.58 -6.68 -5.10
C THR A 476 1.23 -7.59 -6.27
N GLY A 477 1.16 -8.90 -6.05
CA GLY A 477 0.87 -9.90 -7.08
C GLY A 477 -0.61 -10.10 -7.39
N TYR A 478 -0.91 -11.26 -7.99
CA TYR A 478 -2.28 -11.68 -8.24
C TYR A 478 -3.09 -11.76 -6.95
N LYS A 479 -4.29 -11.23 -6.96
CA LYS A 479 -5.16 -11.16 -5.79
C LYS A 479 -6.60 -11.55 -6.11
N ILE A 480 -7.26 -12.13 -5.13
CA ILE A 480 -8.67 -12.55 -5.17
C ILE A 480 -9.42 -11.76 -4.10
N PRO A 481 -10.60 -11.19 -4.39
CA PRO A 481 -11.36 -10.46 -3.37
C PRO A 481 -11.82 -11.41 -2.27
N LEU A 482 -11.74 -10.98 -1.00
CA LEU A 482 -12.33 -11.69 0.13
C LEU A 482 -13.71 -11.10 0.44
N VAL A 483 -14.70 -11.98 0.56
CA VAL A 483 -16.05 -11.63 0.97
C VAL A 483 -16.21 -12.07 2.42
N THR A 484 -15.74 -11.22 3.34
CA THR A 484 -15.67 -11.51 4.79
C THR A 484 -15.83 -10.25 5.63
N LEU A 485 -16.14 -10.40 6.90
CA LEU A 485 -16.04 -9.34 7.90
C LEU A 485 -14.55 -9.03 8.16
N GLY A 486 -14.24 -7.76 8.36
CA GLY A 486 -12.89 -7.31 8.74
C GLY A 486 -12.21 -6.39 7.73
N PRO A 487 -10.99 -5.95 8.05
CA PRO A 487 -10.26 -4.97 7.23
C PRO A 487 -9.65 -5.55 5.95
N THR A 488 -9.37 -6.86 5.90
CA THR A 488 -8.69 -7.50 4.77
C THR A 488 -9.69 -7.80 3.66
N VAL A 489 -9.56 -7.09 2.54
CA VAL A 489 -10.44 -7.25 1.37
C VAL A 489 -9.83 -8.10 0.25
N TRP A 490 -8.59 -8.56 0.39
CA TRP A 490 -7.86 -9.28 -0.63
C TRP A 490 -7.14 -10.53 -0.09
N PHE A 491 -7.21 -11.60 -0.87
CA PHE A 491 -6.44 -12.82 -0.68
C PHE A 491 -5.33 -12.87 -1.74
N PHE A 492 -4.10 -13.07 -1.30
CA PHE A 492 -2.91 -13.25 -2.14
C PHE A 492 -2.43 -14.69 -1.98
N PRO A 493 -2.66 -15.58 -2.94
CA PRO A 493 -2.11 -16.93 -2.87
C PRO A 493 -0.58 -16.89 -2.91
N ASP A 494 0.10 -17.84 -2.28
CA ASP A 494 1.58 -17.93 -2.33
C ASP A 494 2.08 -18.42 -3.69
N PHE A 495 1.34 -19.36 -4.31
CA PHE A 495 1.72 -19.98 -5.57
C PHE A 495 0.57 -20.02 -6.57
N ILE A 496 0.91 -19.98 -7.85
CA ILE A 496 -0.01 -20.12 -8.97
C ILE A 496 0.50 -21.27 -9.83
N VAL A 497 -0.35 -22.25 -10.11
CA VAL A 497 -0.01 -23.48 -10.84
C VAL A 497 -0.95 -23.65 -12.01
N TRP A 498 -0.41 -23.93 -13.19
CA TRP A 498 -1.23 -24.19 -14.40
C TRP A 498 -1.31 -25.69 -14.64
N SER A 499 -2.52 -26.24 -14.55
CA SER A 499 -2.82 -27.66 -14.71
C SER A 499 -3.98 -27.86 -15.70
N GLY A 500 -3.66 -28.09 -16.95
CA GLY A 500 -4.66 -28.22 -18.02
C GLY A 500 -5.48 -26.94 -18.18
N VAL A 501 -6.79 -27.03 -17.95
CA VAL A 501 -7.70 -25.87 -17.97
C VAL A 501 -7.80 -25.15 -16.62
N ASP A 502 -7.20 -25.69 -15.57
CA ASP A 502 -7.26 -25.11 -14.24
C ASP A 502 -6.03 -24.26 -13.94
N VAL A 503 -6.25 -23.09 -13.38
CA VAL A 503 -5.23 -22.25 -12.73
C VAL A 503 -5.46 -22.35 -11.24
N ILE A 504 -4.54 -23.03 -10.55
CA ILE A 504 -4.66 -23.36 -9.14
C ILE A 504 -3.87 -22.33 -8.33
N CYS A 505 -4.55 -21.54 -7.54
CA CYS A 505 -3.99 -20.59 -6.59
C CYS A 505 -3.82 -21.28 -5.24
N VAL A 506 -2.59 -21.44 -4.79
CA VAL A 506 -2.26 -22.19 -3.57
C VAL A 506 -1.75 -21.24 -2.48
N ASP A 507 -2.26 -21.39 -1.28
CA ASP A 507 -1.76 -20.75 -0.07
C ASP A 507 -1.26 -21.83 0.89
N THR A 508 0.00 -21.71 1.33
CA THR A 508 0.67 -22.69 2.19
C THR A 508 0.65 -22.32 3.67
N LYS A 509 0.10 -21.17 3.99
CA LYS A 509 -0.12 -20.75 5.38
C LYS A 509 -1.49 -21.21 5.80
N ALA A 510 -1.52 -22.24 6.54
CA ALA A 510 -2.70 -22.76 7.21
C ALA A 510 -3.38 -21.73 8.06
N SER A 511 -3.93 -20.76 7.48
CA SER A 511 -4.57 -19.80 8.31
C SER A 511 -6.03 -20.16 8.51
N PHE A 512 -6.31 -20.68 9.69
CA PHE A 512 -7.58 -20.49 10.37
C PHE A 512 -7.94 -18.99 10.54
N ILE A 513 -7.15 -18.09 10.00
CA ILE A 513 -7.35 -16.63 10.00
C ILE A 513 -8.51 -16.23 9.07
N ILE A 514 -8.81 -17.02 8.03
CA ILE A 514 -9.93 -16.74 7.14
C ILE A 514 -11.20 -17.37 7.74
N GLU A 515 -12.22 -16.56 7.99
CA GLU A 515 -13.51 -17.04 8.50
C GLU A 515 -14.10 -18.15 7.62
N PRO A 516 -14.84 -19.10 8.20
CA PRO A 516 -15.37 -20.27 7.46
C PRO A 516 -16.20 -19.88 6.24
N GLU A 517 -17.01 -18.84 6.32
CA GLU A 517 -17.85 -18.39 5.20
C GLU A 517 -17.03 -17.78 4.07
N ALA A 518 -16.06 -16.92 4.38
CA ALA A 518 -15.13 -16.37 3.40
C ALA A 518 -14.30 -17.46 2.73
N ARG A 519 -13.90 -18.48 3.50
CA ARG A 519 -13.17 -19.65 3.00
C ARG A 519 -14.03 -20.45 1.99
N ARG A 520 -15.32 -20.67 2.28
CA ARG A 520 -16.23 -21.33 1.32
C ARG A 520 -16.31 -20.57 0.01
N LYS A 521 -16.49 -19.25 0.07
CA LYS A 521 -16.57 -18.41 -1.14
C LYS A 521 -15.27 -18.41 -1.93
N LEU A 522 -14.13 -18.35 -1.24
CA LEU A 522 -12.82 -18.43 -1.85
C LEU A 522 -12.59 -19.77 -2.58
N LEU A 523 -13.09 -20.87 -2.02
CA LEU A 523 -13.00 -22.20 -2.61
C LEU A 523 -14.07 -22.47 -3.69
N SER A 524 -15.09 -21.59 -3.86
CA SER A 524 -16.21 -21.75 -4.80
C SER A 524 -16.26 -20.67 -5.88
N ILE A 525 -15.11 -20.23 -6.39
CA ILE A 525 -15.06 -19.21 -7.46
C ILE A 525 -15.85 -19.69 -8.68
N GLU A 526 -16.84 -18.91 -9.09
CA GLU A 526 -17.64 -19.21 -10.27
C GLU A 526 -16.85 -18.94 -11.55
N PRO A 527 -16.75 -19.91 -12.48
CA PRO A 527 -16.09 -19.68 -13.77
C PRO A 527 -16.90 -18.75 -14.65
N HIS A 528 -16.22 -18.00 -15.51
CA HIS A 528 -16.89 -17.21 -16.55
C HIS A 528 -17.06 -18.07 -17.82
N LYS A 529 -18.26 -18.08 -18.39
CA LYS A 529 -18.62 -18.94 -19.55
C LYS A 529 -17.73 -18.75 -20.79
N ASP A 530 -17.20 -17.54 -20.99
CA ASP A 530 -16.37 -17.20 -22.17
C ASP A 530 -14.86 -17.27 -21.87
N VAL A 531 -14.47 -17.75 -20.68
CA VAL A 531 -13.06 -17.90 -20.29
C VAL A 531 -12.76 -19.40 -20.18
N PRO A 532 -11.86 -19.94 -21.02
CA PRO A 532 -11.62 -21.38 -21.09
C PRO A 532 -10.91 -21.93 -19.85
N THR A 533 -10.16 -21.11 -19.15
CA THR A 533 -9.44 -21.49 -17.94
C THR A 533 -10.28 -21.23 -16.69
N ARG A 534 -10.10 -22.05 -15.64
CA ARG A 534 -10.84 -21.97 -14.38
C ARG A 534 -9.88 -21.69 -13.24
N VAL A 535 -10.17 -20.64 -12.48
CA VAL A 535 -9.43 -20.36 -11.23
C VAL A 535 -9.96 -21.24 -10.11
N LYS A 536 -9.05 -21.95 -9.45
CA LYS A 536 -9.32 -22.76 -8.26
C LYS A 536 -8.41 -22.34 -7.13
N VAL A 537 -8.89 -22.31 -5.91
CA VAL A 537 -8.08 -22.04 -4.72
C VAL A 537 -7.89 -23.34 -3.93
N LYS A 538 -6.67 -23.53 -3.44
CA LYS A 538 -6.27 -24.61 -2.55
C LYS A 538 -5.56 -24.02 -1.34
N LEU A 539 -6.07 -24.32 -0.16
CA LEU A 539 -5.46 -23.92 1.10
C LEU A 539 -4.77 -25.14 1.70
N VAL A 540 -3.44 -25.06 1.81
CA VAL A 540 -2.59 -26.14 2.30
C VAL A 540 -2.25 -25.89 3.77
N THR A 541 -2.46 -26.91 4.62
CA THR A 541 -2.14 -26.85 6.04
C THR A 541 -1.19 -27.99 6.43
N THR A 542 -0.33 -27.73 7.40
CA THR A 542 0.43 -28.79 8.07
C THR A 542 -0.48 -29.62 8.97
N GLY A 543 -0.23 -30.91 9.03
CA GLY A 543 -1.03 -31.86 9.80
C GLY A 543 -2.32 -32.30 9.09
N THR A 544 -2.99 -33.28 9.69
CA THR A 544 -4.28 -33.77 9.23
C THR A 544 -5.40 -33.18 10.09
N TRP A 545 -6.53 -32.91 9.47
CA TRP A 545 -7.64 -32.15 10.09
C TRP A 545 -8.98 -32.86 9.86
N ARG A 546 -9.85 -32.78 10.84
CA ARG A 546 -11.24 -33.24 10.76
C ARG A 546 -12.13 -32.16 10.14
N THR A 547 -13.32 -32.59 9.71
CA THR A 547 -14.32 -31.68 9.13
C THR A 547 -14.84 -30.60 10.08
N ASP A 548 -14.74 -30.83 11.38
CA ASP A 548 -15.09 -29.87 12.43
C ASP A 548 -14.02 -28.81 12.69
N GLY A 549 -12.88 -28.88 11.95
CA GLY A 549 -11.78 -27.95 12.11
C GLY A 549 -10.80 -28.30 13.24
N THR A 550 -10.96 -29.46 13.89
CA THR A 550 -9.98 -29.94 14.87
C THR A 550 -8.83 -30.67 14.20
N GLN A 551 -7.61 -30.43 14.69
CA GLN A 551 -6.42 -31.12 14.19
C GLN A 551 -6.39 -32.55 14.71
N ASP A 552 -6.29 -33.51 13.79
CA ASP A 552 -6.23 -34.95 14.10
C ASP A 552 -4.79 -35.41 14.35
N SER A 553 -3.85 -34.98 13.52
CA SER A 553 -2.41 -35.22 13.68
C SER A 553 -1.61 -33.97 13.31
N LYS A 554 -0.42 -33.83 13.91
CA LYS A 554 0.58 -32.83 13.51
C LYS A 554 1.40 -33.27 12.30
N ASP A 555 1.40 -34.57 11.99
CA ASP A 555 2.13 -35.14 10.87
C ASP A 555 1.28 -35.10 9.59
N GLY A 556 1.97 -35.03 8.44
CA GLY A 556 1.33 -34.92 7.14
C GLY A 556 0.84 -33.53 6.81
N TYR A 557 -0.02 -33.45 5.79
CA TYR A 557 -0.56 -32.20 5.25
C TYR A 557 -2.02 -32.37 4.86
N SER A 558 -2.73 -31.27 4.72
CA SER A 558 -4.12 -31.31 4.26
C SER A 558 -4.39 -30.21 3.24
N ILE A 559 -5.22 -30.49 2.25
CA ILE A 559 -5.83 -29.51 1.36
C ILE A 559 -7.27 -29.29 1.77
N TRP A 560 -7.65 -28.05 2.01
CA TRP A 560 -9.02 -27.67 2.23
C TRP A 560 -9.79 -27.59 0.92
N ALA A 561 -10.94 -28.24 0.86
CA ALA A 561 -11.82 -28.30 -0.29
C ALA A 561 -13.29 -28.23 0.12
N LEU A 562 -14.16 -27.94 -0.84
CA LEU A 562 -15.60 -28.04 -0.65
C LEU A 562 -16.07 -29.48 -0.94
N GLY A 563 -16.83 -30.03 -0.03
CA GLY A 563 -17.55 -31.28 -0.20
C GLY A 563 -18.94 -31.09 -0.81
N SER A 564 -19.68 -32.20 -0.92
CA SER A 564 -21.10 -32.18 -1.28
C SER A 564 -21.88 -31.29 -0.29
N GLY A 565 -22.73 -30.39 -0.79
CA GLY A 565 -23.48 -29.45 0.03
C GLY A 565 -22.65 -28.26 0.55
N GLN A 566 -21.50 -27.95 -0.11
CA GLN A 566 -20.60 -26.83 0.23
C GLN A 566 -20.02 -26.87 1.66
N SER A 567 -19.98 -28.03 2.29
CA SER A 567 -19.29 -28.22 3.57
C SER A 567 -17.76 -28.20 3.35
N LEU A 568 -17.05 -27.49 4.22
CA LEU A 568 -15.59 -27.51 4.23
C LEU A 568 -15.09 -28.86 4.73
N ARG A 569 -14.09 -29.43 4.06
CA ARG A 569 -13.38 -30.63 4.50
C ARG A 569 -11.90 -30.54 4.17
N ALA A 570 -11.09 -31.15 5.02
CA ALA A 570 -9.68 -31.33 4.79
C ALA A 570 -9.45 -32.70 4.12
N LEU A 571 -8.68 -32.70 3.04
CA LEU A 571 -8.21 -33.91 2.37
C LEU A 571 -6.79 -34.17 2.85
N PRO A 572 -6.51 -35.28 3.56
CA PRO A 572 -5.20 -35.56 4.11
C PRO A 572 -4.23 -36.10 3.06
N PHE A 573 -2.94 -35.77 3.21
CA PHE A 573 -1.81 -36.26 2.42
C PHE A 573 -0.67 -36.62 3.36
N GLU A 574 0.08 -37.65 3.00
CA GLU A 574 1.19 -38.16 3.79
C GLU A 574 2.39 -37.20 3.72
N ASP A 575 2.65 -36.66 2.54
CA ASP A 575 3.73 -35.72 2.26
C ASP A 575 3.33 -34.67 1.22
N LEU A 576 4.24 -33.71 0.96
CA LEU A 576 4.04 -32.63 -0.02
C LEU A 576 4.12 -33.13 -1.46
N ASP A 577 4.81 -34.22 -1.74
CA ASP A 577 4.93 -34.79 -3.09
C ASP A 577 3.58 -35.39 -3.52
N ALA A 578 2.95 -36.18 -2.65
CA ALA A 578 1.61 -36.70 -2.88
C ALA A 578 0.59 -35.58 -3.03
N LEU A 579 0.73 -34.52 -2.23
CA LEU A 579 -0.13 -33.35 -2.30
C LEU A 579 0.04 -32.59 -3.62
N ALA A 580 1.27 -32.29 -4.02
CA ALA A 580 1.57 -31.59 -5.27
C ALA A 580 1.13 -32.41 -6.50
N ASN A 581 1.34 -33.72 -6.48
CA ASN A 581 0.88 -34.64 -7.53
C ASN A 581 -0.65 -34.66 -7.69
N SER A 582 -1.41 -34.32 -6.65
CA SER A 582 -2.87 -34.19 -6.73
C SER A 582 -3.33 -33.04 -7.66
N PHE A 583 -2.42 -32.14 -8.04
CA PHE A 583 -2.69 -31.07 -8.99
C PHE A 583 -2.55 -31.48 -10.46
N LEU A 584 -1.95 -32.64 -10.73
CA LEU A 584 -1.86 -33.16 -12.10
C LEU A 584 -3.27 -33.33 -12.70
N PRO A 585 -3.43 -33.06 -14.00
CA PRO A 585 -4.70 -33.27 -14.66
C PRO A 585 -5.13 -34.75 -14.50
N SER A 586 -6.37 -34.96 -14.05
CA SER A 586 -6.91 -36.32 -14.06
C SER A 586 -6.91 -36.81 -15.50
N ASN A 587 -6.23 -37.90 -15.79
CA ASN A 587 -6.39 -38.61 -17.05
C ASN A 587 -7.83 -39.10 -17.13
N SER A 588 -8.72 -38.25 -17.69
CA SER A 588 -10.04 -38.71 -18.08
C SER A 588 -9.83 -39.62 -19.31
N ASN A 589 -9.79 -40.92 -19.05
CA ASN A 589 -10.04 -41.93 -20.07
C ASN A 589 -11.47 -41.78 -20.61
#